data_9b3643a47c81eb8fe05d0f3383557bdd
#
_entry.id   9b3643a47c81eb8fe05d0f3383557bdd
#
_cell.length_a   1.000
_cell.length_b   1.000
_cell.length_c   1.000
_cell.angle_alpha   90.00
_cell.angle_beta   90.00
_cell.angle_gamma   90.00
#
_symmetry.space_group_name_H-M   'P 1'
#
loop_
_entity.id
_entity.type
_entity.pdbx_description
1 polymer ?
#
loop_
_entity_poly.entity_id
_entity_poly.type
_entity_poly.pdbx_seq_one_letter_code
_entity_poly.pdbx_strand_id
1 'polypeptide(L)'
;MTTDDAAVPEESARPDGGTEGGSTDDAADSAGDSTASTDETGGPKAVVLDVLPNGRPDDDRPAYQKSPVAYALGASSFRLYELTLDGDADVSVSDRIALDGPNVSRYREVEFDDITRNAAAEIEYAVEAIVDADERRFVDFYNEAEPITLRLHQLNLLPGVGKKLRNNVLDERKRGPFERFEEVEERVSGLHRPREVIVERIVEEIRKEDLKYRRFAGYEE
;
A
#
# COMPACT_ATOMS: atom_id res chain seq x y z
N MET A 1 -48.97 53.96 2.28
CA MET A 1 -49.71 54.10 3.51
C MET A 1 -48.98 53.21 4.51
N THR A 2 -48.14 53.90 5.13
CA THR A 2 -48.04 54.26 6.55
C THR A 2 -47.62 53.09 7.42
N THR A 3 -46.37 53.13 7.76
CA THR A 3 -45.76 53.64 9.03
C THR A 3 -45.98 52.68 10.17
N ASP A 4 -45.07 52.27 10.92
CA ASP A 4 -44.07 52.92 11.79
C ASP A 4 -43.84 51.92 12.90
N ASP A 5 -42.78 51.67 13.39
CA ASP A 5 -41.76 52.40 14.14
C ASP A 5 -41.33 51.59 15.37
N ALA A 6 -40.05 51.52 15.54
CA ALA A 6 -39.25 51.68 16.76
C ALA A 6 -39.61 50.81 18.01
N ALA A 7 -38.73 50.35 18.82
CA ALA A 7 -37.44 50.83 19.29
C ALA A 7 -36.78 49.79 20.21
N VAL A 8 -35.47 49.86 20.27
CA VAL A 8 -34.56 49.37 21.32
C VAL A 8 -34.65 50.32 22.52
N PRO A 9 -34.34 49.99 23.79
CA PRO A 9 -32.93 49.91 24.21
C PRO A 9 -32.61 48.88 25.31
N GLU A 10 -31.34 48.46 25.37
CA GLU A 10 -30.29 48.72 26.38
C GLU A 10 -30.67 48.45 27.84
N GLU A 11 -29.89 47.92 28.69
CA GLU A 11 -28.51 48.06 29.14
C GLU A 11 -28.28 47.20 30.39
N SER A 12 -27.08 46.69 30.52
CA SER A 12 -26.24 46.80 31.72
C SER A 12 -26.33 45.76 32.84
N ALA A 13 -25.25 45.19 33.08
CA ALA A 13 -24.35 45.20 34.23
C ALA A 13 -23.88 43.87 34.74
N ARG A 14 -22.58 43.71 34.66
CA ARG A 14 -21.72 42.90 35.57
C ARG A 14 -21.74 43.58 36.97
N PRO A 15 -21.22 42.98 38.08
CA PRO A 15 -19.96 42.26 38.14
C PRO A 15 -19.85 41.12 39.21
N ASP A 16 -18.80 40.35 39.07
CA ASP A 16 -17.69 40.15 40.04
C ASP A 16 -17.78 39.16 41.20
N GLY A 17 -16.68 38.46 41.41
CA GLY A 17 -16.19 37.95 42.71
C GLY A 17 -16.26 36.40 42.83
N GLY A 18 -15.22 35.71 42.63
CA GLY A 18 -14.08 35.55 43.49
C GLY A 18 -14.00 34.18 44.10
N THR A 19 -12.84 33.59 43.91
CA THR A 19 -11.95 32.81 44.80
C THR A 19 -12.24 31.36 45.17
N GLU A 20 -11.23 30.62 44.75
CA GLU A 20 -10.39 29.62 45.48
C GLU A 20 -10.97 28.29 45.92
N GLY A 21 -10.29 27.26 45.51
CA GLY A 21 -9.49 26.39 46.34
C GLY A 21 -9.80 24.91 46.26
N GLY A 22 -8.79 24.13 45.97
CA GLY A 22 -8.71 22.80 46.52
C GLY A 22 -8.60 21.65 45.54
N SER A 23 -7.41 21.37 45.12
CA SER A 23 -6.63 20.13 45.18
C SER A 23 -7.36 18.88 45.62
N THR A 24 -7.22 17.81 44.87
CA THR A 24 -6.45 16.59 45.09
C THR A 24 -6.85 15.53 44.08
N ASP A 25 -5.82 15.02 43.42
CA ASP A 25 -5.44 13.64 43.19
C ASP A 25 -6.55 12.56 43.01
N ASP A 26 -6.52 11.78 41.95
CA ASP A 26 -5.68 10.57 41.80
C ASP A 26 -6.01 9.78 40.54
N ALA A 27 -4.93 9.28 39.94
CA ALA A 27 -4.76 8.02 39.24
C ALA A 27 -5.51 7.74 37.94
N ALA A 28 -4.68 7.76 36.90
CA ALA A 28 -4.29 6.65 36.05
C ALA A 28 -5.39 5.72 35.53
N ASP A 29 -5.58 5.67 34.22
CA ASP A 29 -5.11 4.47 33.52
C ASP A 29 -5.02 4.70 32.01
N SER A 30 -3.86 4.40 31.51
CA SER A 30 -3.46 3.85 30.22
C SER A 30 -4.55 3.70 29.19
N ALA A 31 -4.71 4.64 28.31
CA ALA A 31 -5.17 4.38 26.97
C ALA A 31 -3.96 4.00 26.10
N GLY A 32 -3.95 2.78 25.63
CA GLY A 32 -2.94 2.29 24.70
C GLY A 32 -2.81 3.21 23.49
N ASP A 33 -1.65 3.82 23.44
CA ASP A 33 -1.11 4.51 22.29
C ASP A 33 -0.84 3.49 21.19
N SER A 34 -1.80 3.32 20.28
CA SER A 34 -1.52 2.74 18.97
C SER A 34 -0.83 3.82 18.14
N THR A 35 0.45 3.99 18.37
CA THR A 35 1.32 4.72 17.47
C THR A 35 1.36 3.97 16.13
N ALA A 36 0.46 4.34 15.23
CA ALA A 36 0.73 4.24 13.82
C ALA A 36 1.95 5.13 13.56
N SER A 37 3.13 4.53 13.60
CA SER A 37 4.38 5.17 13.19
C SER A 37 4.27 5.48 11.70
N THR A 38 3.74 6.64 11.37
CA THR A 38 4.06 7.34 10.14
C THR A 38 5.52 7.74 10.25
N ASP A 39 6.40 6.83 9.85
CA ASP A 39 7.80 7.11 9.61
C ASP A 39 7.88 7.91 8.29
N GLU A 40 7.70 9.21 8.38
CA GLU A 40 7.75 10.18 7.28
C GLU A 40 9.19 10.52 6.88
N THR A 41 10.11 9.56 6.93
CA THR A 41 11.50 9.82 6.52
C THR A 41 12.05 8.62 5.76
N GLY A 42 11.58 8.40 4.54
CA GLY A 42 12.19 7.38 3.71
C GLY A 42 11.55 7.37 2.33
N GLY A 43 12.39 7.39 1.32
CA GLY A 43 12.01 7.21 -0.06
C GLY A 43 11.24 5.91 -0.33
N PRO A 44 11.08 5.52 -1.59
CA PRO A 44 10.26 4.38 -1.97
C PRO A 44 10.69 3.11 -1.23
N LYS A 45 9.74 2.45 -0.56
CA LYS A 45 9.97 1.22 0.22
C LYS A 45 9.86 -0.01 -0.68
N ALA A 46 10.67 -1.03 -0.38
CA ALA A 46 10.65 -2.32 -1.07
C ALA A 46 10.74 -3.48 -0.08
N VAL A 47 10.20 -4.64 -0.48
CA VAL A 47 10.30 -5.91 0.25
C VAL A 47 11.42 -6.74 -0.37
N VAL A 48 12.34 -7.20 0.43
CA VAL A 48 13.49 -8.01 -0.01
C VAL A 48 13.03 -9.42 -0.37
N LEU A 49 13.40 -9.87 -1.58
CA LEU A 49 13.04 -11.19 -2.12
C LEU A 49 14.18 -12.21 -2.00
N ASP A 50 15.44 -11.76 -2.15
CA ASP A 50 16.61 -12.63 -2.07
C ASP A 50 17.84 -11.80 -1.73
N VAL A 51 18.81 -12.40 -1.05
CA VAL A 51 20.08 -11.76 -0.68
C VAL A 51 21.24 -12.63 -1.13
N LEU A 52 22.19 -12.04 -1.85
CA LEU A 52 23.41 -12.65 -2.34
C LEU A 52 24.62 -12.03 -1.58
N PRO A 53 25.05 -12.60 -0.45
CA PRO A 53 26.08 -12.02 0.39
C PRO A 53 27.43 -11.89 -0.32
N ASN A 54 27.70 -12.74 -1.29
CA ASN A 54 28.94 -12.77 -2.09
C ASN A 54 28.80 -12.08 -3.46
N GLY A 55 27.75 -11.26 -3.63
CA GLY A 55 27.45 -10.61 -4.91
C GLY A 55 26.93 -11.57 -5.98
N ARG A 56 26.81 -11.09 -7.21
CA ARG A 56 26.27 -11.84 -8.33
C ARG A 56 27.19 -13.01 -8.75
N PRO A 57 26.61 -14.16 -9.13
CA PRO A 57 27.40 -15.32 -9.61
C PRO A 57 28.18 -15.03 -10.89
N ASP A 58 27.63 -14.18 -11.77
CA ASP A 58 28.19 -13.77 -13.06
C ASP A 58 29.26 -12.66 -12.98
N ASP A 59 29.57 -12.19 -11.78
CA ASP A 59 30.63 -11.23 -11.53
C ASP A 59 31.97 -11.98 -11.35
N ASP A 60 32.91 -11.77 -12.27
CA ASP A 60 34.22 -12.45 -12.26
C ASP A 60 35.22 -11.86 -11.24
N ARG A 61 34.85 -10.83 -10.51
CA ARG A 61 35.72 -10.23 -9.48
C ARG A 61 35.95 -11.20 -8.32
N PRO A 62 37.10 -11.14 -7.64
CA PRO A 62 37.32 -11.88 -6.41
C PRO A 62 36.26 -11.57 -5.34
N ALA A 63 35.88 -12.56 -4.53
CA ALA A 63 34.79 -12.42 -3.54
C ALA A 63 34.99 -11.21 -2.58
N TYR A 64 36.23 -10.89 -2.19
CA TYR A 64 36.54 -9.75 -1.31
C TYR A 64 36.33 -8.37 -1.96
N GLN A 65 36.10 -8.33 -3.28
CA GLN A 65 35.81 -7.09 -4.03
C GLN A 65 34.36 -6.98 -4.43
N LYS A 66 33.56 -8.00 -4.16
CA LYS A 66 32.13 -7.99 -4.46
C LYS A 66 31.34 -7.40 -3.31
N SER A 67 30.42 -6.50 -3.60
CA SER A 67 29.44 -6.03 -2.64
C SER A 67 28.28 -7.03 -2.57
N PRO A 68 27.63 -7.21 -1.40
CA PRO A 68 26.39 -7.95 -1.30
C PRO A 68 25.32 -7.35 -2.21
N VAL A 69 24.48 -8.20 -2.78
CA VAL A 69 23.37 -7.80 -3.65
C VAL A 69 22.09 -8.36 -3.10
N ALA A 70 21.01 -7.59 -3.15
CA ALA A 70 19.65 -8.09 -2.88
C ALA A 70 18.73 -7.81 -4.06
N TYR A 71 17.72 -8.66 -4.23
CA TYR A 71 16.58 -8.39 -5.09
C TYR A 71 15.39 -7.98 -4.23
N ALA A 72 14.64 -6.99 -4.67
CA ALA A 72 13.52 -6.47 -3.90
C ALA A 72 12.35 -6.07 -4.79
N LEU A 73 11.13 -6.09 -4.21
CA LEU A 73 9.88 -5.69 -4.84
C LEU A 73 9.41 -4.36 -4.25
N GLY A 74 9.23 -3.35 -5.08
CA GLY A 74 8.70 -2.05 -4.68
C GLY A 74 7.28 -2.15 -4.12
N ALA A 75 7.06 -1.64 -2.92
CA ALA A 75 5.77 -1.76 -2.22
C ALA A 75 4.65 -0.93 -2.87
N SER A 76 4.97 0.20 -3.49
CA SER A 76 3.99 1.04 -4.19
C SER A 76 3.84 0.69 -5.67
N SER A 77 4.96 0.45 -6.36
CA SER A 77 5.00 0.31 -7.82
C SER A 77 5.01 -1.13 -8.32
N PHE A 78 5.27 -2.11 -7.45
CA PHE A 78 5.51 -3.51 -7.82
C PHE A 78 6.57 -3.69 -8.91
N ARG A 79 7.55 -2.77 -8.97
CA ARG A 79 8.74 -2.89 -9.80
C ARG A 79 9.79 -3.73 -9.10
N LEU A 80 10.56 -4.47 -9.86
CA LEU A 80 11.66 -5.27 -9.35
C LEU A 80 12.95 -4.43 -9.34
N TYR A 81 13.71 -4.56 -8.26
CA TYR A 81 14.96 -3.83 -8.07
C TYR A 81 16.10 -4.78 -7.70
N GLU A 82 17.26 -4.49 -8.25
CA GLU A 82 18.53 -5.02 -7.77
C GLU A 82 19.20 -3.94 -6.91
N LEU A 83 19.54 -4.30 -5.70
CA LEU A 83 20.16 -3.42 -4.71
C LEU A 83 21.59 -3.85 -4.50
N THR A 84 22.53 -2.90 -4.52
CA THR A 84 23.89 -3.10 -4.01
C THR A 84 23.87 -2.68 -2.55
N LEU A 85 24.13 -3.60 -1.65
CA LEU A 85 24.14 -3.36 -0.22
C LEU A 85 25.53 -2.92 0.27
N ASP A 86 25.57 -2.19 1.38
CA ASP A 86 26.81 -1.94 2.09
C ASP A 86 27.32 -3.22 2.74
N GLY A 87 28.63 -3.33 2.93
CA GLY A 87 29.24 -4.60 3.33
C GLY A 87 28.89 -5.09 4.74
N ASP A 88 28.36 -4.22 5.58
CA ASP A 88 27.89 -4.48 6.94
C ASP A 88 26.36 -4.41 7.09
N ALA A 89 25.64 -4.31 5.96
CA ALA A 89 24.18 -4.26 5.97
C ALA A 89 23.59 -5.57 6.49
N ASP A 90 22.81 -5.49 7.56
CA ASP A 90 22.00 -6.59 8.08
C ASP A 90 20.61 -6.57 7.42
N VAL A 91 20.50 -7.26 6.29
CA VAL A 91 19.29 -7.33 5.46
C VAL A 91 18.94 -8.77 5.19
N SER A 92 17.70 -9.13 5.45
CA SER A 92 17.14 -10.48 5.27
C SER A 92 15.97 -10.51 4.29
N VAL A 93 15.63 -11.70 3.79
CA VAL A 93 14.44 -11.91 2.97
C VAL A 93 13.20 -11.52 3.76
N SER A 94 12.24 -10.89 3.10
CA SER A 94 11.00 -10.30 3.64
C SER A 94 11.19 -9.01 4.45
N ASP A 95 12.41 -8.52 4.63
CA ASP A 95 12.62 -7.20 5.23
C ASP A 95 12.02 -6.09 4.36
N ARG A 96 11.51 -5.06 5.02
CA ARG A 96 11.06 -3.81 4.36
C ARG A 96 12.14 -2.75 4.50
N ILE A 97 12.69 -2.35 3.38
CA ILE A 97 13.78 -1.37 3.31
C ILE A 97 13.41 -0.18 2.43
N ALA A 98 14.01 0.97 2.71
CA ALA A 98 13.95 2.12 1.80
C ALA A 98 15.02 1.95 0.71
N LEU A 99 14.67 2.21 -0.55
CA LEU A 99 15.60 2.08 -1.68
C LEU A 99 16.76 3.08 -1.61
N ASP A 100 16.55 4.20 -0.95
CA ASP A 100 17.56 5.23 -0.65
C ASP A 100 18.03 5.20 0.81
N GLY A 101 17.76 4.09 1.50
CA GLY A 101 18.11 3.90 2.91
C GLY A 101 19.62 3.65 3.16
N PRO A 102 20.04 3.70 4.44
CA PRO A 102 21.46 3.64 4.81
C PRO A 102 22.14 2.31 4.47
N ASN A 103 21.38 1.24 4.23
CA ASN A 103 21.92 -0.08 3.89
C ASN A 103 22.10 -0.29 2.38
N VAL A 104 21.67 0.68 1.55
CA VAL A 104 21.62 0.56 0.09
C VAL A 104 22.56 1.61 -0.51
N SER A 105 23.69 1.17 -1.04
CA SER A 105 24.62 2.07 -1.72
C SER A 105 24.18 2.44 -3.14
N ARG A 106 23.41 1.56 -3.78
CA ARG A 106 22.89 1.76 -5.13
C ARG A 106 21.70 0.83 -5.39
N TYR A 107 20.74 1.28 -6.19
CA TYR A 107 19.69 0.42 -6.75
C TYR A 107 19.48 0.68 -8.24
N ARG A 108 18.93 -0.31 -8.93
CA ARG A 108 18.47 -0.22 -10.32
C ARG A 108 17.23 -1.09 -10.53
N GLU A 109 16.34 -0.66 -11.40
CA GLU A 109 15.22 -1.48 -11.86
C GLU A 109 15.72 -2.63 -12.71
N VAL A 110 15.09 -3.80 -12.56
CA VAL A 110 15.41 -5.03 -13.29
C VAL A 110 14.12 -5.69 -13.77
N GLU A 111 14.25 -6.52 -14.82
CA GLU A 111 13.14 -7.31 -15.35
C GLU A 111 13.01 -8.65 -14.61
N PHE A 112 11.88 -9.33 -14.78
CA PHE A 112 11.63 -10.61 -14.11
C PHE A 112 12.66 -11.68 -14.48
N ASP A 113 13.15 -11.67 -15.71
CA ASP A 113 14.15 -12.64 -16.19
C ASP A 113 15.56 -12.37 -15.62
N ASP A 114 15.80 -11.20 -15.03
CA ASP A 114 17.09 -10.82 -14.45
C ASP A 114 17.25 -11.23 -12.98
N ILE A 115 16.17 -11.62 -12.30
CA ILE A 115 16.22 -11.97 -10.88
C ILE A 115 16.58 -13.46 -10.69
N THR A 116 16.99 -13.83 -9.46
CA THR A 116 17.24 -15.21 -9.10
C THR A 116 15.97 -16.05 -9.04
N ARG A 117 16.11 -17.37 -9.12
CA ARG A 117 14.98 -18.28 -8.90
C ARG A 117 14.40 -18.20 -7.51
N ASN A 118 15.24 -17.91 -6.50
CA ASN A 118 14.79 -17.70 -5.13
C ASN A 118 13.94 -16.43 -5.05
N ALA A 119 14.43 -15.31 -5.58
CA ALA A 119 13.67 -14.07 -5.65
C ALA A 119 12.33 -14.26 -6.38
N ALA A 120 12.31 -15.00 -7.49
CA ALA A 120 11.09 -15.30 -8.24
C ALA A 120 10.08 -16.14 -7.45
N ALA A 121 10.55 -17.04 -6.57
CA ALA A 121 9.69 -17.84 -5.70
C ALA A 121 9.07 -17.00 -4.55
N GLU A 122 9.77 -15.96 -4.09
CA GLU A 122 9.33 -15.10 -2.99
C GLU A 122 8.35 -13.99 -3.42
N ILE A 123 8.18 -13.74 -4.75
CA ILE A 123 7.31 -12.66 -5.24
C ILE A 123 5.89 -12.75 -4.69
N GLU A 124 5.28 -13.94 -4.71
CA GLU A 124 3.89 -14.12 -4.29
C GLU A 124 3.72 -13.78 -2.80
N TYR A 125 4.63 -14.24 -1.95
CA TYR A 125 4.63 -13.92 -0.51
C TYR A 125 4.85 -12.43 -0.26
N ALA A 126 5.75 -11.80 -1.02
CA ALA A 126 5.99 -10.36 -0.91
C ALA A 126 4.75 -9.54 -1.34
N VAL A 127 4.08 -9.93 -2.43
CA VAL A 127 2.84 -9.30 -2.88
C VAL A 127 1.74 -9.45 -1.84
N GLU A 128 1.55 -10.66 -1.28
CA GLU A 128 0.59 -10.89 -0.21
C GLU A 128 0.85 -9.99 1.00
N ALA A 129 2.11 -9.91 1.46
CA ALA A 129 2.50 -9.07 2.58
C ALA A 129 2.29 -7.56 2.31
N ILE A 130 2.46 -7.11 1.06
CA ILE A 130 2.17 -5.73 0.65
C ILE A 130 0.67 -5.48 0.65
N VAL A 131 -0.13 -6.40 0.09
CA VAL A 131 -1.60 -6.28 0.02
C VAL A 131 -2.20 -6.27 1.43
N ASP A 132 -1.72 -7.12 2.34
CA ASP A 132 -2.20 -7.19 3.72
C ASP A 132 -1.85 -5.92 4.52
N ALA A 133 -0.71 -5.32 4.22
CA ALA A 133 -0.27 -4.12 4.94
C ALA A 133 -1.04 -2.85 4.51
N ASP A 134 -1.62 -2.85 3.33
CA ASP A 134 -2.37 -1.71 2.78
C ASP A 134 -3.64 -2.20 2.07
N GLU A 135 -4.45 -2.98 2.79
CA GLU A 135 -5.69 -3.57 2.28
C GLU A 135 -6.58 -2.53 1.61
N ARG A 136 -6.70 -1.35 2.23
CA ARG A 136 -7.57 -0.27 1.75
C ARG A 136 -7.27 0.12 0.30
N ARG A 137 -6.02 0.28 -0.06
CA ARG A 137 -5.57 0.61 -1.42
C ARG A 137 -6.11 -0.39 -2.46
N PHE A 138 -6.11 -1.67 -2.11
CA PHE A 138 -6.52 -2.74 -3.03
C PHE A 138 -8.03 -2.96 -3.05
N VAL A 139 -8.72 -2.72 -1.95
CA VAL A 139 -10.18 -2.68 -1.89
C VAL A 139 -10.71 -1.50 -2.71
N ASP A 140 -10.03 -0.36 -2.69
CA ASP A 140 -10.40 0.81 -3.50
C ASP A 140 -10.32 0.53 -5.00
N PHE A 141 -9.52 -0.44 -5.46
CA PHE A 141 -9.60 -0.89 -6.85
C PHE A 141 -11.00 -1.42 -7.23
N TYR A 142 -11.69 -2.14 -6.35
CA TYR A 142 -13.09 -2.56 -6.60
C TYR A 142 -14.06 -1.38 -6.61
N ASN A 143 -13.80 -0.37 -5.78
CA ASN A 143 -14.62 0.83 -5.66
C ASN A 143 -14.45 1.76 -6.87
N GLU A 144 -13.24 1.93 -7.37
CA GLU A 144 -12.84 2.99 -8.29
C GLU A 144 -12.58 2.51 -9.71
N ALA A 145 -12.47 1.18 -9.93
CA ALA A 145 -12.21 0.64 -11.25
C ALA A 145 -13.14 1.22 -12.32
N GLU A 146 -12.57 1.58 -13.47
CA GLU A 146 -13.24 2.28 -14.56
C GLU A 146 -13.19 1.51 -15.90
N PRO A 147 -14.03 1.87 -16.88
CA PRO A 147 -13.92 1.36 -18.24
C PRO A 147 -12.58 1.78 -18.89
N ILE A 148 -11.85 0.81 -19.46
CA ILE A 148 -10.65 1.06 -20.27
C ILE A 148 -11.05 1.40 -21.71
N THR A 149 -12.05 0.69 -22.23
CA THR A 149 -12.61 0.89 -23.58
C THR A 149 -14.12 0.66 -23.52
N LEU A 150 -14.82 0.89 -24.63
CA LEU A 150 -16.27 0.58 -24.73
C LEU A 150 -16.63 -0.88 -24.39
N ARG A 151 -15.68 -1.81 -24.48
CA ARG A 151 -15.92 -3.25 -24.26
C ARG A 151 -15.12 -3.84 -23.10
N LEU A 152 -14.11 -3.15 -22.61
CA LEU A 152 -13.20 -3.62 -21.58
C LEU A 152 -13.24 -2.69 -20.36
N HIS A 153 -13.34 -3.27 -19.18
CA HIS A 153 -13.34 -2.58 -17.89
C HIS A 153 -12.14 -3.05 -17.06
N GLN A 154 -11.59 -2.21 -16.20
CA GLN A 154 -10.46 -2.57 -15.33
C GLN A 154 -10.75 -3.84 -14.50
N LEU A 155 -11.97 -4.00 -13.97
CA LEU A 155 -12.38 -5.23 -13.26
C LEU A 155 -12.25 -6.50 -14.12
N ASN A 156 -12.31 -6.41 -15.45
CA ASN A 156 -12.12 -7.57 -16.31
C ASN A 156 -10.65 -7.96 -16.51
N LEU A 157 -9.71 -7.17 -15.96
CA LEU A 157 -8.30 -7.54 -15.89
C LEU A 157 -8.04 -8.57 -14.79
N LEU A 158 -8.93 -8.64 -13.81
CA LEU A 158 -8.84 -9.59 -12.71
C LEU A 158 -9.14 -11.02 -13.17
N PRO A 159 -8.35 -12.02 -12.74
CA PRO A 159 -8.57 -13.43 -13.04
C PRO A 159 -9.98 -13.86 -12.64
N GLY A 160 -10.68 -14.58 -13.53
CA GLY A 160 -12.02 -15.09 -13.28
C GLY A 160 -13.15 -14.03 -13.30
N VAL A 161 -12.85 -12.74 -13.39
CA VAL A 161 -13.85 -11.67 -13.38
C VAL A 161 -14.38 -11.41 -14.79
N GLY A 162 -15.39 -12.16 -15.19
CA GLY A 162 -16.13 -11.97 -16.44
C GLY A 162 -17.21 -10.87 -16.32
N LYS A 163 -17.95 -10.68 -17.42
CA LYS A 163 -19.00 -9.64 -17.51
C LYS A 163 -20.03 -9.69 -16.35
N LYS A 164 -20.43 -10.89 -15.92
CA LYS A 164 -21.41 -11.05 -14.85
C LYS A 164 -20.86 -10.57 -13.50
N LEU A 165 -19.68 -11.05 -13.11
CA LEU A 165 -19.05 -10.63 -11.85
C LEU A 165 -18.74 -9.14 -11.83
N ARG A 166 -18.18 -8.61 -12.93
CA ARG A 166 -18.01 -7.16 -13.07
C ARG A 166 -19.28 -6.39 -12.78
N ASN A 167 -20.41 -6.79 -13.39
CA ASN A 167 -21.68 -6.11 -13.18
C ASN A 167 -22.15 -6.21 -11.72
N ASN A 168 -21.95 -7.37 -11.07
CA ASN A 168 -22.27 -7.55 -9.65
C ASN A 168 -21.48 -6.58 -8.78
N VAL A 169 -20.15 -6.45 -9.01
CA VAL A 169 -19.30 -5.46 -8.30
C VAL A 169 -19.85 -4.03 -8.52
N LEU A 170 -20.12 -3.67 -9.79
CA LEU A 170 -20.62 -2.33 -10.12
C LEU A 170 -21.97 -2.02 -9.48
N ASP A 171 -22.84 -3.00 -9.32
CA ASP A 171 -24.17 -2.80 -8.70
C ASP A 171 -24.06 -2.73 -7.18
N GLU A 172 -23.18 -3.53 -6.56
CA GLU A 172 -22.98 -3.49 -5.12
C GLU A 172 -22.27 -2.21 -4.66
N ARG A 173 -21.23 -1.73 -5.36
CA ARG A 173 -20.55 -0.49 -4.97
C ARG A 173 -21.46 0.75 -5.05
N LYS A 174 -22.54 0.75 -5.85
CA LYS A 174 -23.54 1.82 -5.88
C LYS A 174 -24.35 1.93 -4.59
N ARG A 175 -24.43 0.84 -3.82
CA ARG A 175 -25.12 0.80 -2.51
C ARG A 175 -24.25 1.39 -1.39
N GLY A 176 -22.95 1.45 -1.62
CA GLY A 176 -21.93 1.97 -0.75
C GLY A 176 -20.57 1.38 -1.10
N PRO A 177 -19.47 2.10 -0.90
CA PRO A 177 -18.13 1.59 -1.14
C PRO A 177 -17.85 0.38 -0.25
N PHE A 178 -16.94 -0.48 -0.69
CA PHE A 178 -16.40 -1.56 0.13
C PHE A 178 -15.29 -1.00 1.03
N GLU A 179 -15.21 -1.49 2.26
CA GLU A 179 -14.18 -1.09 3.21
C GLU A 179 -13.06 -2.13 3.35
N ARG A 180 -13.40 -3.42 3.17
CA ARG A 180 -12.50 -4.57 3.33
C ARG A 180 -12.79 -5.65 2.30
N PHE A 181 -11.83 -6.57 2.09
CA PHE A 181 -12.02 -7.70 1.17
C PHE A 181 -13.16 -8.63 1.60
N GLU A 182 -13.35 -8.85 2.89
CA GLU A 182 -14.46 -9.66 3.39
C GLU A 182 -15.81 -9.09 2.95
N GLU A 183 -15.96 -7.77 2.98
CA GLU A 183 -17.18 -7.12 2.53
C GLU A 183 -17.41 -7.27 1.02
N VAL A 184 -16.33 -7.23 0.23
CA VAL A 184 -16.41 -7.53 -1.22
C VAL A 184 -16.93 -8.96 -1.43
N GLU A 185 -16.39 -9.95 -0.70
CA GLU A 185 -16.80 -11.35 -0.81
C GLU A 185 -18.25 -11.58 -0.36
N GLU A 186 -18.66 -10.95 0.75
CA GLU A 186 -20.02 -11.08 1.29
C GLU A 186 -21.08 -10.46 0.36
N ARG A 187 -20.80 -9.29 -0.20
CA ARG A 187 -21.75 -8.51 -0.99
C ARG A 187 -21.80 -8.92 -2.45
N VAL A 188 -20.66 -9.32 -3.03
CA VAL A 188 -20.57 -9.63 -4.47
C VAL A 188 -20.77 -11.10 -4.73
N SER A 189 -22.02 -11.49 -5.01
CA SER A 189 -22.35 -12.88 -5.29
C SER A 189 -21.52 -13.49 -6.43
N GLY A 190 -20.80 -14.57 -6.09
CA GLY A 190 -19.98 -15.34 -7.03
C GLY A 190 -18.51 -14.85 -7.14
N LEU A 191 -18.12 -13.79 -6.46
CA LEU A 191 -16.73 -13.39 -6.31
C LEU A 191 -16.20 -13.95 -4.99
N HIS A 192 -15.40 -15.00 -5.08
CA HIS A 192 -14.76 -15.64 -3.94
C HIS A 192 -13.30 -15.20 -3.84
N ARG A 193 -12.82 -15.03 -2.61
CA ARG A 193 -11.43 -14.67 -2.32
C ARG A 193 -10.93 -13.45 -3.11
N PRO A 194 -11.59 -12.29 -2.98
CA PRO A 194 -11.26 -11.09 -3.76
C PRO A 194 -9.81 -10.62 -3.53
N ARG A 195 -9.23 -10.89 -2.35
CA ARG A 195 -7.83 -10.62 -2.03
C ARG A 195 -6.88 -11.43 -2.94
N GLU A 196 -7.09 -12.75 -3.01
CA GLU A 196 -6.25 -13.64 -3.83
C GLU A 196 -6.38 -13.32 -5.31
N VAL A 197 -7.53 -12.89 -5.77
CA VAL A 197 -7.74 -12.44 -7.15
C VAL A 197 -6.88 -11.20 -7.48
N ILE A 198 -6.74 -10.26 -6.54
CA ILE A 198 -5.84 -9.11 -6.67
C ILE A 198 -4.37 -9.57 -6.67
N VAL A 199 -3.98 -10.41 -5.71
CA VAL A 199 -2.61 -10.95 -5.61
C VAL A 199 -2.22 -11.67 -6.90
N GLU A 200 -3.07 -12.57 -7.42
CA GLU A 200 -2.82 -13.30 -8.67
C GLU A 200 -2.62 -12.33 -9.85
N ARG A 201 -3.43 -11.26 -9.92
CA ARG A 201 -3.29 -10.26 -10.97
C ARG A 201 -1.99 -9.47 -10.86
N ILE A 202 -1.57 -9.07 -9.67
CA ILE A 202 -0.32 -8.36 -9.44
C ILE A 202 0.86 -9.26 -9.85
N VAL A 203 0.88 -10.50 -9.39
CA VAL A 203 1.91 -11.49 -9.73
C VAL A 203 1.97 -11.74 -11.25
N GLU A 204 0.81 -11.81 -11.92
CA GLU A 204 0.75 -11.92 -13.37
C GLU A 204 1.38 -10.70 -14.06
N GLU A 205 1.11 -9.49 -13.57
CA GLU A 205 1.66 -8.25 -14.14
C GLU A 205 3.17 -8.12 -13.92
N ILE A 206 3.71 -8.67 -12.81
CA ILE A 206 5.16 -8.71 -12.55
C ILE A 206 5.85 -9.72 -13.49
N ARG A 207 5.25 -10.90 -13.67
CA ARG A 207 5.84 -12.00 -14.47
C ARG A 207 5.72 -11.81 -15.98
N LYS A 208 4.73 -11.06 -16.43
CA LYS A 208 4.44 -10.88 -17.86
C LYS A 208 4.57 -9.40 -18.25
N GLU A 209 5.71 -9.04 -18.80
CA GLU A 209 6.01 -7.67 -19.18
C GLU A 209 5.25 -7.19 -20.43
N ASP A 210 4.83 -8.13 -21.28
CA ASP A 210 4.12 -7.88 -22.54
C ASP A 210 2.61 -7.69 -22.40
N LEU A 211 2.07 -7.64 -21.16
CA LEU A 211 0.66 -7.42 -20.93
C LEU A 211 0.23 -6.04 -21.45
N LYS A 212 -0.75 -6.05 -22.35
CA LYS A 212 -1.28 -4.82 -22.97
C LYS A 212 -1.86 -3.83 -21.97
N TYR A 213 -2.45 -4.33 -20.89
CA TYR A 213 -3.07 -3.54 -19.83
C TYR A 213 -2.55 -4.00 -18.48
N ARG A 214 -1.78 -3.14 -17.85
CA ARG A 214 -1.27 -3.30 -16.48
C ARG A 214 -1.96 -2.28 -15.60
N ARG A 215 -2.24 -2.59 -14.36
CA ARG A 215 -2.90 -1.67 -13.42
C ARG A 215 -2.13 -1.49 -12.13
N PHE A 216 -1.35 -2.47 -11.74
CA PHE A 216 -0.64 -2.49 -10.46
C PHE A 216 0.88 -2.35 -10.64
N ALA A 217 1.49 -3.17 -11.49
CA ALA A 217 2.92 -3.17 -11.67
C ALA A 217 3.37 -2.12 -12.69
N GLY A 218 4.30 -1.24 -12.27
CA GLY A 218 4.88 -0.20 -13.12
C GLY A 218 4.07 1.08 -13.24
N TYR A 219 2.95 1.23 -12.49
CA TYR A 219 2.26 2.51 -12.38
C TYR A 219 2.94 3.36 -11.29
N GLU A 220 3.32 4.57 -11.67
CA GLU A 220 3.57 5.68 -10.74
C GLU A 220 2.28 6.49 -10.69
N GLU A 221 1.74 6.73 -9.49
CA GLU A 221 0.66 7.69 -9.28
C GLU A 221 1.19 9.12 -9.45
#